data_08e24cdd8ba1f6d98467ad80cb980999
#
_entry.id   08e24cdd8ba1f6d98467ad80cb980999
#
_cell.length_a   1.000
_cell.length_b   1.000
_cell.length_c   1.000
_cell.angle_alpha   90.00
_cell.angle_beta   90.00
_cell.angle_gamma   90.00
#
_symmetry.space_group_name_H-M   'P 1'
#
loop_
_entity.id
_entity.type
_entity.pdbx_description
1 polymer ?
#
loop_
_entity_poly.entity_id
_entity_poly.type
_entity_poly.pdbx_seq_one_letter_code
_entity_poly.pdbx_strand_id
1 'polypeptide(L)'
;MRLDGMNVPILGTSAKCIDNAEDREKFSAMLDRIGVDQPEWSELTSMDDIKQFIDRVGFPVLVRPSYVLSGAAMNVCSNQDELERFLQLAADVSKQHPVVVSRFIEHAKEVEMDAVAKDGEIIAYAISEHIEFAGVHSGDATIQFPPQKLYVETVKRIKRISRQIAKELQISGPFNIQYLAKENDIKVIECNLRASRSFPFVSKVLKINLIEIATKVMLGIPVEVPEKSLFDVDYVGIKASQFSFNRLQKADPVLGVDMASTGEVGCLGDDSRYAILESMLSVGHRIPAKNILLSTGSAKQKADMLDAAKLLSEKGYTLYATGGTSKYLTENGVQNTRVYWPSEEGQHPQALEMLHNKEIDMVVNIPKDLTQHELSNGYKIRRAAVDLNIPLITNARLADAFINAFCTLDVNDIPIKSWDEFK
;
A
#
# COMPACT_ATOMS: atom_id res chain seq x y z
N MET A 1 6.40 5.42 29.29
CA MET A 1 7.11 6.38 30.19
C MET A 1 6.41 6.62 31.53
N ARG A 2 5.14 7.07 31.61
CA ARG A 2 4.49 7.33 32.93
C ARG A 2 4.39 6.08 33.82
N LEU A 3 3.89 4.96 33.30
CA LEU A 3 3.77 3.70 34.05
C LEU A 3 5.14 3.15 34.45
N ASP A 4 6.11 3.24 33.57
CA ASP A 4 7.49 2.85 33.81
C ASP A 4 8.11 3.66 34.95
N GLY A 5 7.94 4.99 34.96
CA GLY A 5 8.35 5.86 36.06
C GLY A 5 7.64 5.61 37.40
N MET A 6 6.54 4.86 37.39
CA MET A 6 5.80 4.42 38.59
C MET A 6 6.14 2.98 39.00
N ASN A 7 7.16 2.36 38.38
CA ASN A 7 7.55 0.96 38.55
C ASN A 7 6.41 -0.05 38.30
N VAL A 8 5.48 0.28 37.41
CA VAL A 8 4.46 -0.68 36.95
C VAL A 8 5.10 -1.61 35.94
N PRO A 9 5.04 -2.93 36.12
CA PRO A 9 5.61 -3.88 35.16
C PRO A 9 4.97 -3.72 33.80
N ILE A 10 5.79 -3.52 32.75
CA ILE A 10 5.37 -3.46 31.35
C ILE A 10 5.67 -4.82 30.72
N LEU A 11 4.63 -5.47 30.18
CA LEU A 11 4.78 -6.74 29.48
C LEU A 11 5.25 -6.47 28.03
N GLY A 12 6.23 -7.26 27.59
CA GLY A 12 6.81 -7.12 26.25
C GLY A 12 7.93 -6.09 26.17
N THR A 13 7.99 -5.36 25.05
CA THR A 13 9.04 -4.38 24.79
C THR A 13 8.94 -3.18 25.73
N SER A 14 10.10 -2.69 26.20
CA SER A 14 10.17 -1.59 27.17
C SER A 14 9.60 -0.28 26.61
N ALA A 15 9.03 0.56 27.48
CA ALA A 15 8.49 1.87 27.13
C ALA A 15 9.52 2.76 26.42
N LYS A 16 10.79 2.70 26.81
CA LYS A 16 11.88 3.44 26.18
C LYS A 16 12.11 2.98 24.73
N CYS A 17 12.08 1.68 24.49
CA CYS A 17 12.29 1.15 23.14
C CYS A 17 11.08 1.43 22.23
N ILE A 18 9.88 1.43 22.79
CA ILE A 18 8.66 1.85 22.05
C ILE A 18 8.79 3.33 21.67
N ASP A 19 9.17 4.21 22.58
CA ASP A 19 9.39 5.64 22.30
C ASP A 19 10.45 5.85 21.21
N ASN A 20 11.55 5.10 21.26
CA ASN A 20 12.60 5.16 20.23
C ASN A 20 12.14 4.68 18.85
N ALA A 21 11.20 3.77 18.78
CA ALA A 21 10.67 3.25 17.51
C ALA A 21 9.56 4.14 16.91
N GLU A 22 8.73 4.75 17.76
CA GLU A 22 7.59 5.54 17.33
C GLU A 22 7.92 7.01 17.07
N ASP A 23 8.97 7.54 17.72
CA ASP A 23 9.50 8.86 17.43
C ASP A 23 10.35 8.81 16.14
N ARG A 24 9.90 9.53 15.12
CA ARG A 24 10.51 9.50 13.77
C ARG A 24 11.97 9.92 13.77
N GLU A 25 12.33 10.93 14.53
CA GLU A 25 13.70 11.43 14.64
C GLU A 25 14.59 10.39 15.33
N LYS A 26 14.17 9.90 16.50
CA LYS A 26 14.92 8.90 17.26
C LYS A 26 15.12 7.61 16.49
N PHE A 27 14.07 7.17 15.78
CA PHE A 27 14.14 5.97 14.95
C PHE A 27 15.11 6.14 13.80
N SER A 28 15.03 7.26 13.06
CA SER A 28 15.94 7.55 11.95
C SER A 28 17.38 7.69 12.40
N ALA A 29 17.64 8.39 13.51
CA ALA A 29 18.96 8.48 14.10
C ALA A 29 19.52 7.11 14.59
N MET A 30 18.64 6.25 15.07
CA MET A 30 18.99 4.87 15.44
C MET A 30 19.41 4.07 14.20
N LEU A 31 18.63 4.13 13.09
CA LEU A 31 18.95 3.43 11.85
C LEU A 31 20.31 3.86 11.29
N ASP A 32 20.60 5.17 11.27
CA ASP A 32 21.89 5.70 10.84
C ASP A 32 23.04 5.16 11.71
N ARG A 33 22.86 5.11 13.04
CA ARG A 33 23.85 4.59 13.99
C ARG A 33 24.17 3.11 13.77
N ILE A 34 23.17 2.29 13.45
CA ILE A 34 23.37 0.85 13.22
C ILE A 34 23.67 0.52 11.74
N GLY A 35 23.81 1.54 10.86
CA GLY A 35 24.15 1.36 9.45
C GLY A 35 23.04 0.70 8.62
N VAL A 36 21.79 0.90 8.99
CA VAL A 36 20.62 0.43 8.25
C VAL A 36 20.11 1.53 7.35
N ASP A 37 19.96 1.22 6.08
CA ASP A 37 19.58 2.21 5.06
C ASP A 37 18.10 2.60 5.17
N GLN A 38 17.83 3.90 4.94
CA GLN A 38 16.51 4.52 4.98
C GLN A 38 16.43 5.62 3.90
N PRO A 39 15.23 6.10 3.52
CA PRO A 39 15.12 7.28 2.68
C PRO A 39 15.86 8.47 3.33
N GLU A 40 16.55 9.27 2.53
CA GLU A 40 17.19 10.49 3.03
C GLU A 40 16.17 11.35 3.77
N TRP A 41 16.53 11.82 4.95
CA TRP A 41 15.64 12.54 5.85
C TRP A 41 16.29 13.75 6.49
N SER A 42 15.48 14.66 6.98
CA SER A 42 15.89 15.77 7.83
C SER A 42 14.77 16.17 8.76
N GLU A 43 15.11 16.51 9.98
CA GLU A 43 14.26 17.28 10.87
C GLU A 43 14.30 18.74 10.44
N LEU A 44 13.15 19.36 10.25
CA LEU A 44 13.07 20.74 9.77
C LEU A 44 12.70 21.66 10.91
N THR A 45 13.63 22.56 11.22
CA THR A 45 13.48 23.60 12.24
C THR A 45 13.37 25.01 11.63
N SER A 46 13.78 25.19 10.38
CA SER A 46 13.72 26.46 9.66
C SER A 46 13.44 26.30 8.17
N MET A 47 13.01 27.38 7.51
CA MET A 47 12.80 27.41 6.06
C MET A 47 14.11 27.27 5.28
N ASP A 48 15.23 27.66 5.86
CA ASP A 48 16.54 27.50 5.22
C ASP A 48 16.99 26.03 5.23
N ASP A 49 16.71 25.29 6.30
CA ASP A 49 16.96 23.84 6.38
C ASP A 49 16.15 23.11 5.31
N ILE A 50 14.89 23.53 5.10
CA ILE A 50 14.01 22.96 4.08
C ILE A 50 14.63 23.14 2.69
N LYS A 51 15.06 24.35 2.34
CA LYS A 51 15.68 24.63 1.05
C LYS A 51 16.93 23.79 0.83
N GLN A 52 17.82 23.75 1.80
CA GLN A 52 19.05 22.96 1.71
C GLN A 52 18.75 21.45 1.54
N PHE A 53 17.73 20.94 2.22
CA PHE A 53 17.31 19.57 2.05
C PHE A 53 16.77 19.31 0.64
N ILE A 54 15.86 20.17 0.14
CA ILE A 54 15.28 20.04 -1.21
C ILE A 54 16.34 20.18 -2.30
N ASP A 55 17.27 21.12 -2.17
CA ASP A 55 18.37 21.29 -3.12
C ASP A 55 19.25 20.04 -3.23
N ARG A 56 19.37 19.28 -2.15
CA ARG A 56 20.12 18.02 -2.11
C ARG A 56 19.35 16.82 -2.66
N VAL A 57 18.07 16.65 -2.28
CA VAL A 57 17.33 15.41 -2.56
C VAL A 57 16.35 15.54 -3.73
N GLY A 58 15.90 16.76 -4.07
CA GLY A 58 14.88 17.04 -5.06
C GLY A 58 13.46 16.63 -4.61
N PHE A 59 12.50 16.85 -5.47
CA PHE A 59 11.12 16.37 -5.33
C PHE A 59 10.93 15.01 -6.03
N PRO A 60 9.93 14.20 -5.61
CA PRO A 60 8.99 14.43 -4.52
C PRO A 60 9.57 14.12 -3.14
N VAL A 61 9.00 14.77 -2.12
CA VAL A 61 9.31 14.51 -0.71
C VAL A 61 8.06 14.19 0.09
N LEU A 62 8.24 13.48 1.19
CA LEU A 62 7.18 13.12 2.13
C LEU A 62 7.32 13.93 3.42
N VAL A 63 6.29 14.69 3.76
CA VAL A 63 6.16 15.42 5.03
C VAL A 63 5.51 14.49 6.06
N ARG A 64 6.14 14.33 7.22
CA ARG A 64 5.69 13.46 8.31
C ARG A 64 5.69 14.19 9.64
N PRO A 65 4.55 14.47 10.26
CA PRO A 65 4.53 14.87 11.66
C PRO A 65 5.04 13.74 12.55
N SER A 66 5.74 14.08 13.64
CA SER A 66 6.08 13.09 14.66
C SER A 66 4.84 12.69 15.47
N TYR A 67 4.79 11.44 15.95
CA TYR A 67 3.70 10.90 16.77
C TYR A 67 2.30 10.98 16.15
N VAL A 68 2.16 10.67 14.88
CA VAL A 68 0.87 10.63 14.20
C VAL A 68 0.48 9.19 13.90
N LEU A 69 -0.76 8.83 14.22
CA LEU A 69 -1.33 7.52 13.93
C LEU A 69 -1.96 7.49 12.54
N SER A 70 -1.81 6.37 11.85
CA SER A 70 -2.48 6.06 10.58
C SER A 70 -2.21 7.05 9.44
N GLY A 71 -1.02 7.66 9.42
CA GLY A 71 -0.63 8.59 8.36
C GLY A 71 -1.29 9.98 8.40
N ALA A 72 -2.04 10.31 9.46
CA ALA A 72 -2.74 11.59 9.54
C ALA A 72 -1.79 12.79 9.31
N ALA A 73 -2.18 13.71 8.43
CA ALA A 73 -1.37 14.85 7.99
C ALA A 73 -0.02 14.51 7.33
N MET A 74 0.22 13.24 6.96
CA MET A 74 1.31 12.88 6.06
C MET A 74 0.92 13.23 4.62
N ASN A 75 1.85 13.84 3.88
CA ASN A 75 1.59 14.23 2.50
C ASN A 75 2.84 14.10 1.64
N VAL A 76 2.65 13.62 0.41
CA VAL A 76 3.67 13.65 -0.63
C VAL A 76 3.60 14.99 -1.33
N CYS A 77 4.71 15.71 -1.38
CA CYS A 77 4.84 17.02 -2.01
C CYS A 77 5.66 16.89 -3.27
N SER A 78 5.12 17.33 -4.40
CA SER A 78 5.76 17.27 -5.71
C SER A 78 6.42 18.59 -6.11
N ASN A 79 6.19 19.67 -5.35
CA ASN A 79 6.72 21.00 -5.58
C ASN A 79 6.77 21.82 -4.28
N GLN A 80 7.39 23.00 -4.37
CA GLN A 80 7.61 23.88 -3.24
C GLN A 80 6.30 24.40 -2.62
N ASP A 81 5.31 24.77 -3.43
CA ASP A 81 4.04 25.32 -2.95
C ASP A 81 3.24 24.28 -2.12
N GLU A 82 3.24 23.02 -2.59
CA GLU A 82 2.65 21.92 -1.84
C GLU A 82 3.38 21.69 -0.52
N LEU A 83 4.70 21.72 -0.54
CA LEU A 83 5.52 21.51 0.65
C LEU A 83 5.21 22.57 1.72
N GLU A 84 5.19 23.85 1.36
CA GLU A 84 4.90 24.94 2.30
C GLU A 84 3.50 24.82 2.92
N ARG A 85 2.50 24.48 2.10
CA ARG A 85 1.13 24.25 2.56
C ARG A 85 1.03 23.09 3.53
N PHE A 86 1.66 21.96 3.22
CA PHE A 86 1.59 20.77 4.06
C PHE A 86 2.44 20.86 5.32
N LEU A 87 3.54 21.61 5.30
CA LEU A 87 4.31 21.92 6.51
C LEU A 87 3.48 22.73 7.51
N GLN A 88 2.69 23.69 7.04
CA GLN A 88 1.80 24.46 7.91
C GLN A 88 0.75 23.54 8.57
N LEU A 89 0.12 22.67 7.78
CA LEU A 89 -0.84 21.69 8.31
C LEU A 89 -0.20 20.72 9.31
N ALA A 90 0.98 20.24 9.02
CA ALA A 90 1.72 19.32 9.90
C ALA A 90 2.10 19.99 11.24
N ALA A 91 2.54 21.24 11.18
CA ALA A 91 2.85 22.03 12.40
C ALA A 91 1.61 22.28 13.27
N ASP A 92 0.45 22.48 12.65
CA ASP A 92 -0.81 22.68 13.39
C ASP A 92 -1.26 21.40 14.13
N VAL A 93 -1.00 20.22 13.54
CA VAL A 93 -1.33 18.90 14.12
C VAL A 93 -0.32 18.50 15.20
N SER A 94 0.97 18.80 14.99
CA SER A 94 2.07 18.37 15.88
C SER A 94 2.79 19.56 16.52
N LYS A 95 2.08 20.31 17.37
CA LYS A 95 2.59 21.54 18.04
C LYS A 95 3.77 21.31 18.99
N GLN A 96 3.99 20.09 19.47
CA GLN A 96 5.02 19.76 20.47
C GLN A 96 6.19 18.95 19.91
N HIS A 97 6.12 18.53 18.67
CA HIS A 97 7.13 17.67 18.05
C HIS A 97 7.50 18.19 16.66
N PRO A 98 8.76 18.04 16.27
CA PRO A 98 9.23 18.52 14.97
C PRO A 98 8.57 17.74 13.82
N VAL A 99 8.59 18.35 12.64
CA VAL A 99 8.16 17.73 11.39
C VAL A 99 9.39 17.15 10.71
N VAL A 100 9.33 15.89 10.35
CA VAL A 100 10.37 15.21 9.57
C VAL A 100 9.97 15.22 8.10
N VAL A 101 10.92 15.59 7.24
CA VAL A 101 10.78 15.46 5.79
C VAL A 101 11.75 14.42 5.29
N SER A 102 11.29 13.56 4.39
CA SER A 102 12.11 12.55 3.78
C SER A 102 11.90 12.49 2.27
N ARG A 103 12.93 12.04 1.54
CA ARG A 103 12.82 11.76 0.11
C ARG A 103 11.74 10.71 -0.13
N PHE A 104 10.81 10.98 -1.04
CA PHE A 104 9.83 9.98 -1.49
C PHE A 104 10.40 9.16 -2.65
N ILE A 105 10.42 7.84 -2.49
CA ILE A 105 11.01 6.93 -3.48
C ILE A 105 9.89 6.38 -4.36
N GLU A 106 9.73 6.97 -5.52
CA GLU A 106 8.71 6.54 -6.48
C GLU A 106 9.00 5.16 -7.05
N HIS A 107 7.94 4.43 -7.31
CA HIS A 107 7.96 3.12 -7.97
C HIS A 107 8.78 2.05 -7.23
N ALA A 108 9.02 2.23 -5.94
CA ALA A 108 9.52 1.17 -5.10
C ALA A 108 8.39 0.20 -4.74
N LYS A 109 8.71 -1.06 -4.55
CA LYS A 109 7.80 -2.01 -3.90
C LYS A 109 7.75 -1.71 -2.41
N GLU A 110 6.60 -1.87 -1.81
CA GLU A 110 6.46 -1.89 -0.38
C GLU A 110 6.38 -3.33 0.11
N VAL A 111 7.14 -3.62 1.15
CA VAL A 111 7.28 -4.96 1.72
C VAL A 111 7.14 -4.84 3.24
N GLU A 112 6.41 -5.75 3.83
CA GLU A 112 6.24 -5.80 5.28
C GLU A 112 6.85 -7.06 5.87
N MET A 113 7.40 -6.95 7.08
CA MET A 113 7.67 -8.09 7.94
C MET A 113 6.83 -7.97 9.19
N ASP A 114 5.90 -8.89 9.37
CA ASP A 114 5.21 -9.14 10.62
C ASP A 114 5.94 -10.23 11.38
N ALA A 115 6.32 -9.97 12.63
CA ALA A 115 7.16 -10.89 13.37
C ALA A 115 6.90 -10.86 14.87
N VAL A 116 7.36 -11.90 15.53
CA VAL A 116 7.47 -12.00 17.00
C VAL A 116 8.93 -12.16 17.37
N ALA A 117 9.38 -11.34 18.30
CA ALA A 117 10.73 -11.47 18.87
C ALA A 117 10.66 -11.70 20.38
N LYS A 118 11.72 -12.29 20.94
CA LYS A 118 11.97 -12.45 22.36
C LYS A 118 13.37 -11.92 22.66
N ASP A 119 13.47 -10.92 23.51
CA ASP A 119 14.74 -10.31 23.94
C ASP A 119 15.63 -9.90 22.74
N GLY A 120 15.01 -9.36 21.68
CA GLY A 120 15.69 -8.94 20.46
C GLY A 120 15.95 -10.04 19.44
N GLU A 121 15.59 -11.29 19.71
CA GLU A 121 15.71 -12.41 18.77
C GLU A 121 14.37 -12.74 18.10
N ILE A 122 14.36 -12.72 16.78
CA ILE A 122 13.16 -13.05 15.98
C ILE A 122 12.93 -14.56 16.04
N ILE A 123 11.78 -14.97 16.56
CA ILE A 123 11.39 -16.37 16.73
C ILE A 123 10.35 -16.85 15.72
N ALA A 124 9.52 -15.94 15.20
CA ALA A 124 8.57 -16.22 14.12
C ALA A 124 8.38 -14.98 13.25
N TYR A 125 8.17 -15.14 11.96
CA TYR A 125 7.99 -14.03 11.04
C TYR A 125 7.23 -14.43 9.78
N ALA A 126 6.61 -13.43 9.13
CA ALA A 126 6.04 -13.48 7.80
C ALA A 126 6.51 -12.26 7.02
N ILE A 127 6.96 -12.44 5.77
CA ILE A 127 7.28 -11.35 4.85
C ILE A 127 6.23 -11.33 3.77
N SER A 128 5.54 -10.21 3.61
CA SER A 128 4.51 -9.98 2.59
C SER A 128 4.90 -8.81 1.68
N GLU A 129 4.34 -8.76 0.48
CA GLU A 129 4.53 -7.64 -0.44
C GLU A 129 3.20 -6.97 -0.77
N HIS A 130 3.23 -5.67 -1.04
CA HIS A 130 2.09 -4.96 -1.61
C HIS A 130 2.02 -5.20 -3.13
N ILE A 131 0.81 -5.34 -3.66
CA ILE A 131 0.60 -5.39 -5.12
C ILE A 131 0.85 -4.00 -5.70
N GLU A 132 0.40 -2.96 -5.04
CA GLU A 132 0.64 -1.57 -5.37
C GLU A 132 2.12 -1.18 -5.16
N PHE A 133 2.55 -0.11 -5.81
CA PHE A 133 3.81 0.54 -5.43
C PHE A 133 3.63 1.33 -4.13
N ALA A 134 4.74 1.62 -3.47
CA ALA A 134 4.81 2.46 -2.28
C ALA A 134 4.09 3.80 -2.46
N GLY A 135 3.44 4.25 -1.39
CA GLY A 135 2.62 5.45 -1.37
C GLY A 135 1.13 5.19 -1.11
N VAL A 136 0.74 3.93 -0.97
CA VAL A 136 -0.57 3.52 -0.46
C VAL A 136 -0.38 3.00 0.96
N HIS A 137 -1.15 3.51 1.92
CA HIS A 137 -1.06 3.07 3.32
C HIS A 137 -1.23 1.56 3.43
N SER A 138 -0.43 0.89 4.26
CA SER A 138 -0.43 -0.59 4.38
C SER A 138 -1.80 -1.17 4.78
N GLY A 139 -2.59 -0.42 5.54
CA GLY A 139 -3.98 -0.78 5.84
C GLY A 139 -4.89 -0.85 4.62
N ASP A 140 -4.59 -0.05 3.59
CA ASP A 140 -5.39 0.10 2.37
C ASP A 140 -4.86 -0.76 1.21
N ALA A 141 -3.57 -1.06 1.22
CA ALA A 141 -2.91 -1.83 0.18
C ALA A 141 -3.44 -3.27 0.08
N THR A 142 -3.39 -3.80 -1.14
CA THR A 142 -3.61 -5.22 -1.41
C THR A 142 -2.33 -5.97 -1.09
N ILE A 143 -2.35 -6.79 -0.05
CA ILE A 143 -1.17 -7.49 0.46
C ILE A 143 -1.18 -8.95 -0.01
N GLN A 144 -0.04 -9.41 -0.51
CA GLN A 144 0.18 -10.78 -0.96
C GLN A 144 1.19 -11.50 -0.06
N PHE A 145 0.82 -12.70 0.39
CA PHE A 145 1.68 -13.59 1.17
C PHE A 145 1.55 -15.05 0.70
N PRO A 146 2.65 -15.80 0.47
CA PRO A 146 4.04 -15.33 0.43
C PRO A 146 4.30 -14.34 -0.73
N PRO A 147 5.37 -13.53 -0.66
CA PRO A 147 5.70 -12.61 -1.74
C PRO A 147 6.06 -13.38 -3.02
N GLN A 148 5.52 -12.95 -4.16
CA GLN A 148 5.65 -13.64 -5.43
C GLN A 148 6.63 -12.94 -6.40
N LYS A 149 6.92 -11.66 -6.14
CA LYS A 149 7.74 -10.81 -7.04
C LYS A 149 8.95 -10.20 -6.34
N LEU A 150 9.39 -10.79 -5.22
CA LEU A 150 10.64 -10.41 -4.54
C LEU A 150 11.77 -11.35 -4.91
N TYR A 151 12.97 -10.80 -5.07
CA TYR A 151 14.16 -11.62 -5.21
C TYR A 151 14.51 -12.29 -3.87
N VAL A 152 15.05 -13.50 -3.94
CA VAL A 152 15.51 -14.22 -2.73
C VAL A 152 16.54 -13.41 -1.94
N GLU A 153 17.40 -12.65 -2.63
CA GLU A 153 18.38 -11.77 -1.99
C GLU A 153 17.69 -10.62 -1.23
N THR A 154 16.60 -10.05 -1.79
CA THR A 154 15.78 -9.04 -1.10
C THR A 154 15.24 -9.58 0.21
N VAL A 155 14.65 -10.78 0.19
CA VAL A 155 14.13 -11.47 1.39
C VAL A 155 15.24 -11.70 2.43
N LYS A 156 16.44 -12.14 2.00
CA LYS A 156 17.58 -12.34 2.90
C LYS A 156 18.05 -11.04 3.55
N ARG A 157 18.09 -9.95 2.80
CA ARG A 157 18.47 -8.63 3.30
C ARG A 157 17.45 -8.11 4.30
N ILE A 158 16.15 -8.19 4.00
CA ILE A 158 15.08 -7.83 4.93
C ILE A 158 15.24 -8.58 6.25
N LYS A 159 15.43 -9.90 6.20
CA LYS A 159 15.66 -10.70 7.42
C LYS A 159 16.88 -10.24 8.24
N ARG A 160 17.97 -9.86 7.56
CA ARG A 160 19.19 -9.36 8.22
C ARG A 160 18.93 -8.02 8.91
N ILE A 161 18.31 -7.08 8.18
CA ILE A 161 17.96 -5.76 8.71
C ILE A 161 17.00 -5.88 9.88
N SER A 162 15.95 -6.70 9.76
CA SER A 162 14.98 -6.92 10.83
C SER A 162 15.64 -7.44 12.10
N ARG A 163 16.61 -8.36 11.98
CA ARG A 163 17.37 -8.86 13.15
C ARG A 163 18.20 -7.76 13.82
N GLN A 164 18.81 -6.87 13.05
CA GLN A 164 19.59 -5.74 13.60
C GLN A 164 18.65 -4.80 14.37
N ILE A 165 17.50 -4.44 13.81
CA ILE A 165 16.51 -3.56 14.44
C ILE A 165 15.92 -4.22 15.69
N ALA A 166 15.51 -5.49 15.60
CA ALA A 166 14.94 -6.22 16.73
C ALA A 166 15.93 -6.30 17.91
N LYS A 167 17.21 -6.54 17.63
CA LYS A 167 18.27 -6.58 18.62
C LYS A 167 18.53 -5.21 19.23
N GLU A 168 18.61 -4.15 18.44
CA GLU A 168 18.86 -2.79 18.93
C GLU A 168 17.72 -2.29 19.83
N LEU A 169 16.46 -2.55 19.45
CA LEU A 169 15.29 -2.20 20.23
C LEU A 169 14.93 -3.23 21.31
N GLN A 170 15.69 -4.30 21.49
CA GLN A 170 15.41 -5.37 22.47
C GLN A 170 13.94 -5.81 22.45
N ILE A 171 13.42 -6.05 21.25
CA ILE A 171 11.99 -6.32 21.05
C ILE A 171 11.59 -7.62 21.74
N SER A 172 10.51 -7.56 22.53
CA SER A 172 9.84 -8.73 23.10
C SER A 172 8.35 -8.62 22.89
N GLY A 173 7.84 -9.45 21.98
CA GLY A 173 6.42 -9.42 21.55
C GLY A 173 6.27 -9.22 20.04
N PRO A 174 5.05 -8.82 19.59
CA PRO A 174 4.77 -8.62 18.18
C PRO A 174 5.36 -7.30 17.69
N PHE A 175 5.80 -7.29 16.43
CA PHE A 175 6.22 -6.07 15.75
C PHE A 175 6.05 -6.19 14.23
N ASN A 176 6.02 -5.05 13.57
CA ASN A 176 5.96 -4.93 12.12
C ASN A 176 7.02 -3.94 11.65
N ILE A 177 7.73 -4.28 10.58
CA ILE A 177 8.66 -3.36 9.91
C ILE A 177 8.22 -3.22 8.46
N GLN A 178 8.16 -1.97 7.98
CA GLN A 178 7.87 -1.64 6.60
C GLN A 178 9.13 -1.22 5.85
N TYR A 179 9.25 -1.71 4.62
CA TYR A 179 10.41 -1.54 3.76
C TYR A 179 10.00 -1.02 2.39
N LEU A 180 10.86 -0.21 1.80
CA LEU A 180 10.89 0.03 0.36
C LEU A 180 11.93 -0.87 -0.28
N ALA A 181 11.56 -1.54 -1.35
CA ALA A 181 12.47 -2.35 -2.15
C ALA A 181 12.46 -1.91 -3.61
N LYS A 182 13.60 -1.48 -4.09
CA LYS A 182 13.82 -1.21 -5.51
C LYS A 182 14.94 -2.12 -5.98
N GLU A 183 14.56 -3.20 -6.68
CA GLU A 183 15.44 -4.34 -6.92
C GLU A 183 15.95 -4.95 -5.59
N ASN A 184 17.27 -4.91 -5.36
CA ASN A 184 17.89 -5.34 -4.10
C ASN A 184 18.30 -4.17 -3.17
N ASP A 185 17.98 -2.94 -3.54
CA ASP A 185 18.14 -1.79 -2.66
C ASP A 185 16.93 -1.72 -1.70
N ILE A 186 17.20 -1.78 -0.39
CA ILE A 186 16.18 -1.89 0.63
C ILE A 186 16.35 -0.74 1.62
N LYS A 187 15.26 -0.02 1.83
CA LYS A 187 15.21 1.07 2.81
C LYS A 187 14.10 0.84 3.81
N VAL A 188 14.40 1.09 5.09
CA VAL A 188 13.42 1.00 6.17
C VAL A 188 12.55 2.24 6.19
N ILE A 189 11.22 2.09 6.29
CA ILE A 189 10.28 3.19 6.46
C ILE A 189 9.98 3.41 7.94
N GLU A 190 9.55 2.34 8.63
CA GLU A 190 9.13 2.40 10.04
C GLU A 190 9.15 1.04 10.70
N CYS A 191 9.17 1.06 12.03
CA CYS A 191 9.03 -0.12 12.88
C CYS A 191 7.93 0.14 13.92
N ASN A 192 6.88 -0.66 13.86
CA ASN A 192 5.76 -0.61 14.78
C ASN A 192 5.90 -1.72 15.82
N LEU A 193 6.06 -1.37 17.10
CA LEU A 193 6.23 -2.34 18.20
C LEU A 193 4.88 -2.84 18.73
N ARG A 194 4.05 -3.26 17.81
CA ARG A 194 2.70 -3.81 18.02
C ARG A 194 2.33 -4.71 16.85
N ALA A 195 1.25 -5.49 17.00
CA ALA A 195 0.67 -6.18 15.86
C ALA A 195 0.12 -5.17 14.84
N SER A 196 0.43 -5.41 13.57
CA SER A 196 -0.11 -4.66 12.43
C SER A 196 -1.52 -5.13 12.06
N ARG A 197 -2.16 -4.49 11.11
CA ARG A 197 -3.44 -4.97 10.54
C ARG A 197 -3.24 -6.22 9.67
N SER A 198 -2.09 -6.37 9.05
CA SER A 198 -1.73 -7.57 8.28
C SER A 198 -1.39 -8.79 9.17
N PHE A 199 -1.04 -8.56 10.44
CA PHE A 199 -0.59 -9.61 11.36
C PHE A 199 -1.58 -10.80 11.50
N PRO A 200 -2.91 -10.59 11.69
CA PRO A 200 -3.86 -11.69 11.72
C PRO A 200 -3.98 -12.41 10.36
N PHE A 201 -3.89 -11.69 9.26
CA PHE A 201 -3.94 -12.24 7.91
C PHE A 201 -2.76 -13.18 7.66
N VAL A 202 -1.52 -12.71 7.83
CA VAL A 202 -0.32 -13.53 7.60
C VAL A 202 -0.25 -14.71 8.57
N SER A 203 -0.70 -14.53 9.81
CA SER A 203 -0.81 -15.59 10.81
C SER A 203 -1.72 -16.73 10.34
N LYS A 204 -2.88 -16.40 9.77
CA LYS A 204 -3.82 -17.38 9.22
C LYS A 204 -3.29 -18.06 7.96
N VAL A 205 -2.69 -17.30 7.04
CA VAL A 205 -2.11 -17.87 5.81
C VAL A 205 -0.95 -18.81 6.14
N LEU A 206 -0.07 -18.42 7.04
CA LEU A 206 1.05 -19.25 7.47
C LEU A 206 0.61 -20.47 8.32
N LYS A 207 -0.64 -20.46 8.84
CA LYS A 207 -1.18 -21.44 9.79
C LYS A 207 -0.37 -21.55 11.09
N ILE A 208 0.19 -20.43 11.52
CA ILE A 208 0.91 -20.28 12.79
C ILE A 208 0.22 -19.16 13.56
N ASN A 209 -0.23 -19.45 14.78
CA ASN A 209 -0.87 -18.44 15.62
C ASN A 209 0.17 -17.48 16.21
N LEU A 210 0.58 -16.48 15.42
CA LEU A 210 1.57 -15.48 15.82
C LEU A 210 1.11 -14.64 17.04
N ILE A 211 -0.20 -14.44 17.21
CA ILE A 211 -0.74 -13.73 18.39
C ILE A 211 -0.53 -14.56 19.67
N GLU A 212 -0.77 -15.86 19.61
CA GLU A 212 -0.52 -16.76 20.75
C GLU A 212 0.97 -16.77 21.12
N ILE A 213 1.84 -16.89 20.11
CA ILE A 213 3.29 -16.85 20.31
C ILE A 213 3.71 -15.52 20.97
N ALA A 214 3.25 -14.40 20.44
CA ALA A 214 3.55 -13.07 21.00
C ALA A 214 3.05 -12.92 22.44
N THR A 215 1.85 -13.38 22.74
CA THR A 215 1.27 -13.34 24.08
C THR A 215 2.09 -14.18 25.06
N LYS A 216 2.45 -15.41 24.70
CA LYS A 216 3.30 -16.28 25.52
C LYS A 216 4.67 -15.64 25.81
N VAL A 217 5.29 -15.07 24.77
CA VAL A 217 6.56 -14.34 24.93
C VAL A 217 6.45 -13.20 25.94
N MET A 218 5.44 -12.34 25.80
CA MET A 218 5.23 -11.21 26.71
C MET A 218 4.94 -11.64 28.16
N LEU A 219 4.35 -12.82 28.34
CA LEU A 219 4.07 -13.40 29.65
C LEU A 219 5.23 -14.24 30.21
N GLY A 220 6.36 -14.38 29.48
CA GLY A 220 7.48 -15.21 29.88
C GLY A 220 7.19 -16.72 29.82
N ILE A 221 6.14 -17.15 29.12
CA ILE A 221 5.79 -18.55 28.95
C ILE A 221 6.68 -19.16 27.85
N PRO A 222 7.23 -20.38 28.06
CA PRO A 222 8.01 -21.05 27.01
C PRO A 222 7.23 -21.20 25.69
N VAL A 223 7.92 -20.99 24.59
CA VAL A 223 7.34 -21.07 23.23
C VAL A 223 8.20 -22.02 22.40
N GLU A 224 7.54 -22.92 21.68
CA GLU A 224 8.18 -23.66 20.59
C GLU A 224 8.34 -22.75 19.37
N VAL A 225 9.55 -22.70 18.81
CA VAL A 225 9.85 -21.91 17.62
C VAL A 225 9.28 -22.64 16.40
N PRO A 226 8.42 -22.01 15.60
CA PRO A 226 7.89 -22.66 14.41
C PRO A 226 9.01 -22.96 13.40
N GLU A 227 9.04 -24.18 12.90
CA GLU A 227 9.99 -24.56 11.84
C GLU A 227 9.53 -24.11 10.44
N LYS A 228 8.22 -23.88 10.28
CA LYS A 228 7.62 -23.49 8.99
C LYS A 228 8.03 -22.10 8.55
N SER A 229 8.43 -21.97 7.30
CA SER A 229 8.83 -20.71 6.67
C SER A 229 7.86 -20.33 5.53
N LEU A 230 8.03 -19.14 4.98
CA LEU A 230 7.25 -18.68 3.82
C LEU A 230 7.45 -19.57 2.57
N PHE A 231 8.53 -20.34 2.50
CA PHE A 231 8.81 -21.25 1.38
C PHE A 231 8.11 -22.61 1.52
N ASP A 232 7.47 -22.86 2.67
CA ASP A 232 6.76 -24.10 2.93
C ASP A 232 5.25 -23.96 2.69
N VAL A 233 4.82 -22.87 2.03
CA VAL A 233 3.43 -22.57 1.72
C VAL A 233 3.19 -22.75 0.23
N ASP A 234 2.37 -23.73 -0.16
CA ASP A 234 2.08 -24.10 -1.55
C ASP A 234 0.87 -23.36 -2.15
N TYR A 235 0.39 -22.32 -1.48
CA TYR A 235 -0.73 -21.48 -1.89
C TYR A 235 -0.42 -20.01 -1.64
N VAL A 236 -1.28 -19.15 -2.13
CA VAL A 236 -1.13 -17.69 -1.98
C VAL A 236 -2.33 -17.13 -1.23
N GLY A 237 -2.06 -16.29 -0.25
CA GLY A 237 -3.06 -15.45 0.40
C GLY A 237 -3.02 -14.03 -0.14
N ILE A 238 -4.20 -13.44 -0.34
CA ILE A 238 -4.37 -12.02 -0.65
C ILE A 238 -5.28 -11.38 0.40
N LYS A 239 -4.80 -10.27 0.97
CA LYS A 239 -5.62 -9.35 1.75
C LYS A 239 -6.08 -8.22 0.84
N ALA A 240 -7.37 -8.08 0.61
CA ALA A 240 -7.96 -6.92 -0.06
C ALA A 240 -8.71 -6.03 0.94
N SER A 241 -8.59 -4.73 0.79
CA SER A 241 -9.21 -3.76 1.70
C SER A 241 -10.59 -3.35 1.23
N GLN A 242 -11.50 -3.17 2.19
CA GLN A 242 -12.85 -2.68 1.98
C GLN A 242 -12.91 -1.18 2.25
N PHE A 243 -13.57 -0.45 1.36
CA PHE A 243 -13.75 1.01 1.49
C PHE A 243 -15.24 1.36 1.55
N SER A 244 -15.56 2.39 2.31
CA SER A 244 -16.92 2.92 2.45
C SER A 244 -17.09 4.30 1.77
N PHE A 245 -16.43 4.52 0.63
CA PHE A 245 -16.50 5.80 -0.09
C PHE A 245 -17.90 6.16 -0.56
N ASN A 246 -18.79 5.18 -0.78
CA ASN A 246 -20.20 5.40 -1.07
C ASN A 246 -20.97 6.08 0.08
N ARG A 247 -20.48 5.97 1.32
CA ARG A 247 -21.03 6.65 2.50
C ARG A 247 -20.36 7.99 2.81
N LEU A 248 -19.15 8.19 2.30
CA LEU A 248 -18.36 9.40 2.47
C LEU A 248 -18.57 10.34 1.28
N GLN A 249 -19.65 11.10 1.34
CA GLN A 249 -19.96 12.07 0.28
C GLN A 249 -18.78 13.02 0.04
N LYS A 250 -18.46 13.26 -1.23
CA LYS A 250 -17.38 14.15 -1.70
C LYS A 250 -15.96 13.68 -1.38
N ALA A 251 -15.73 12.55 -0.70
CA ALA A 251 -14.39 12.00 -0.54
C ALA A 251 -13.86 11.49 -1.89
N ASP A 252 -12.62 11.83 -2.23
CA ASP A 252 -11.95 11.27 -3.41
C ASP A 252 -11.46 9.85 -3.09
N PRO A 253 -11.84 8.83 -3.88
CA PRO A 253 -11.43 7.45 -3.63
C PRO A 253 -9.99 7.13 -4.08
N VAL A 254 -9.16 8.12 -4.33
CA VAL A 254 -7.72 7.90 -4.55
C VAL A 254 -7.06 7.52 -3.23
N LEU A 255 -6.33 6.42 -3.25
CA LEU A 255 -5.58 5.94 -2.09
C LEU A 255 -4.23 6.66 -1.99
N GLY A 256 -3.81 6.93 -0.78
CA GLY A 256 -2.57 7.62 -0.47
C GLY A 256 -1.93 7.09 0.81
N VAL A 257 -1.10 7.92 1.42
CA VAL A 257 -0.38 7.58 2.65
C VAL A 257 -1.26 7.59 3.91
N ASP A 258 -2.45 8.21 3.83
CA ASP A 258 -3.47 8.17 4.88
C ASP A 258 -4.36 6.94 4.72
N MET A 259 -4.76 6.34 5.83
CA MET A 259 -5.63 5.15 5.84
C MET A 259 -7.11 5.51 5.66
N ALA A 260 -7.75 4.95 4.64
CA ALA A 260 -9.17 5.14 4.33
C ALA A 260 -10.03 3.87 4.46
N SER A 261 -9.41 2.70 4.57
CA SER A 261 -10.11 1.41 4.63
C SER A 261 -10.95 1.26 5.91
N THR A 262 -12.10 0.60 5.77
CA THR A 262 -13.07 0.34 6.85
C THR A 262 -13.18 -1.13 7.23
N GLY A 263 -12.49 -1.99 6.51
CA GLY A 263 -12.45 -3.43 6.74
C GLY A 263 -11.51 -4.10 5.75
N GLU A 264 -11.44 -5.43 5.81
CA GLU A 264 -10.57 -6.23 4.95
C GLU A 264 -11.08 -7.66 4.80
N VAL A 265 -10.68 -8.30 3.70
CA VAL A 265 -10.94 -9.71 3.40
C VAL A 265 -9.62 -10.39 3.12
N GLY A 266 -9.45 -11.62 3.62
CA GLY A 266 -8.34 -12.51 3.26
C GLY A 266 -8.86 -13.70 2.48
N CYS A 267 -8.34 -13.94 1.27
CA CYS A 267 -8.64 -15.10 0.44
C CYS A 267 -7.38 -15.91 0.19
N LEU A 268 -7.55 -17.22 0.03
CA LEU A 268 -6.49 -18.16 -0.34
C LEU A 268 -6.77 -18.72 -1.72
N GLY A 269 -5.77 -18.85 -2.55
CA GLY A 269 -5.86 -19.47 -3.86
C GLY A 269 -4.65 -20.35 -4.16
N ASP A 270 -4.77 -21.28 -5.09
CA ASP A 270 -3.65 -22.13 -5.51
C ASP A 270 -2.51 -21.30 -6.15
N ASP A 271 -2.84 -20.15 -6.71
CA ASP A 271 -1.87 -19.14 -7.16
C ASP A 271 -2.41 -17.73 -6.90
N SER A 272 -1.57 -16.73 -7.21
CA SER A 272 -1.87 -15.30 -7.03
C SER A 272 -3.12 -14.85 -7.80
N ARG A 273 -3.41 -15.42 -8.98
CA ARG A 273 -4.56 -15.02 -9.82
C ARG A 273 -5.87 -15.44 -9.19
N TYR A 274 -5.96 -16.68 -8.67
CA TYR A 274 -7.14 -17.15 -7.93
C TYR A 274 -7.37 -16.29 -6.69
N ALA A 275 -6.34 -16.11 -5.87
CA ALA A 275 -6.46 -15.36 -4.62
C ALA A 275 -6.83 -13.88 -4.86
N ILE A 276 -6.31 -13.22 -5.91
CA ILE A 276 -6.67 -11.85 -6.29
C ILE A 276 -8.12 -11.80 -6.76
N LEU A 277 -8.53 -12.73 -7.65
CA LEU A 277 -9.89 -12.72 -8.18
C LEU A 277 -10.91 -12.87 -7.05
N GLU A 278 -10.74 -13.87 -6.20
CA GLU A 278 -11.61 -14.12 -5.06
C GLU A 278 -11.66 -12.93 -4.09
N SER A 279 -10.51 -12.36 -3.75
CA SER A 279 -10.44 -11.25 -2.80
C SER A 279 -11.11 -9.98 -3.35
N MET A 280 -10.88 -9.66 -4.62
CA MET A 280 -11.50 -8.49 -5.26
C MET A 280 -13.02 -8.64 -5.40
N LEU A 281 -13.50 -9.84 -5.76
CA LEU A 281 -14.95 -10.13 -5.79
C LEU A 281 -15.55 -10.03 -4.37
N SER A 282 -14.84 -10.51 -3.35
CA SER A 282 -15.30 -10.48 -1.95
C SER A 282 -15.41 -9.08 -1.37
N VAL A 283 -14.62 -8.11 -1.84
CA VAL A 283 -14.75 -6.69 -1.45
C VAL A 283 -15.68 -5.89 -2.38
N GLY A 284 -16.44 -6.57 -3.24
CA GLY A 284 -17.52 -5.97 -4.02
C GLY A 284 -17.15 -5.51 -5.43
N HIS A 285 -15.93 -5.79 -5.90
CA HIS A 285 -15.63 -5.66 -7.32
C HIS A 285 -16.40 -6.71 -8.13
N ARG A 286 -16.68 -6.38 -9.38
CA ARG A 286 -17.37 -7.27 -10.31
C ARG A 286 -16.54 -7.39 -11.58
N ILE A 287 -16.57 -8.56 -12.20
CA ILE A 287 -16.04 -8.71 -13.55
C ILE A 287 -16.89 -7.89 -14.50
N PRO A 288 -16.30 -7.01 -15.33
CA PRO A 288 -17.05 -6.19 -16.27
C PRO A 288 -17.74 -7.07 -17.33
N ALA A 289 -18.95 -6.70 -17.74
CA ALA A 289 -19.67 -7.44 -18.76
C ALA A 289 -19.04 -7.21 -20.15
N LYS A 290 -18.72 -5.95 -20.50
CA LYS A 290 -18.20 -5.61 -21.82
C LYS A 290 -17.37 -4.32 -21.87
N ASN A 291 -17.81 -3.26 -21.23
CA ASN A 291 -17.33 -1.90 -21.48
C ASN A 291 -16.44 -1.40 -20.33
N ILE A 292 -15.22 -1.03 -20.63
CA ILE A 292 -14.23 -0.59 -19.63
C ILE A 292 -13.72 0.81 -19.99
N LEU A 293 -13.76 1.72 -19.03
CA LEU A 293 -13.20 3.06 -19.16
C LEU A 293 -11.79 3.11 -18.55
N LEU A 294 -10.80 3.46 -19.39
CA LEU A 294 -9.40 3.62 -19.01
C LEU A 294 -9.01 5.09 -19.01
N SER A 295 -8.53 5.58 -17.89
CA SER A 295 -7.99 6.92 -17.71
C SER A 295 -6.69 6.82 -16.90
N THR A 296 -5.59 6.55 -17.58
CA THR A 296 -4.29 6.29 -16.95
C THR A 296 -3.39 7.52 -16.98
N GLY A 297 -2.73 7.79 -15.87
CA GLY A 297 -1.99 9.00 -15.61
C GLY A 297 -0.70 9.18 -16.40
N SER A 298 0.48 9.01 -15.75
CA SER A 298 1.79 9.25 -16.34
C SER A 298 2.14 8.31 -17.50
N ALA A 299 3.18 8.62 -18.27
CA ALA A 299 3.67 7.76 -19.35
C ALA A 299 4.03 6.36 -18.85
N LYS A 300 4.62 6.27 -17.65
CA LYS A 300 4.97 5.00 -17.03
C LYS A 300 3.73 4.18 -16.65
N GLN A 301 2.74 4.81 -16.01
CA GLN A 301 1.49 4.13 -15.68
C GLN A 301 0.73 3.63 -16.91
N LYS A 302 0.81 4.38 -18.03
CA LYS A 302 0.28 3.91 -19.32
C LYS A 302 1.04 2.68 -19.83
N ALA A 303 2.37 2.67 -19.69
CA ALA A 303 3.19 1.52 -20.04
C ALA A 303 2.89 0.30 -19.15
N ASP A 304 2.74 0.50 -17.86
CA ASP A 304 2.39 -0.56 -16.89
C ASP A 304 1.01 -1.18 -17.18
N MET A 305 0.09 -0.43 -17.79
CA MET A 305 -1.26 -0.89 -18.16
C MET A 305 -1.39 -1.44 -19.58
N LEU A 306 -0.35 -1.34 -20.41
CA LEU A 306 -0.45 -1.66 -21.83
C LEU A 306 -0.79 -3.13 -22.09
N ASP A 307 -0.11 -4.05 -21.40
CA ASP A 307 -0.32 -5.48 -21.57
C ASP A 307 -1.72 -5.90 -21.10
N ALA A 308 -2.19 -5.33 -19.99
CA ALA A 308 -3.56 -5.52 -19.51
C ALA A 308 -4.60 -5.00 -20.53
N ALA A 309 -4.35 -3.83 -21.15
CA ALA A 309 -5.24 -3.28 -22.17
C ALA A 309 -5.27 -4.13 -23.45
N LYS A 310 -4.13 -4.69 -23.88
CA LYS A 310 -4.07 -5.67 -24.97
C LYS A 310 -4.86 -6.93 -24.67
N LEU A 311 -4.68 -7.48 -23.48
CA LEU A 311 -5.39 -8.66 -23.02
C LEU A 311 -6.91 -8.44 -22.98
N LEU A 312 -7.38 -7.29 -22.49
CA LEU A 312 -8.80 -6.92 -22.54
C LEU A 312 -9.33 -6.88 -23.97
N SER A 313 -8.59 -6.26 -24.89
CA SER A 313 -8.96 -6.19 -26.30
C SER A 313 -9.03 -7.59 -26.95
N GLU A 314 -8.08 -8.45 -26.67
CA GLU A 314 -8.03 -9.85 -27.14
C GLU A 314 -9.20 -10.69 -26.61
N LYS A 315 -9.67 -10.39 -25.39
CA LYS A 315 -10.82 -11.03 -24.77
C LYS A 315 -12.18 -10.45 -25.22
N GLY A 316 -12.16 -9.46 -26.10
CA GLY A 316 -13.37 -8.89 -26.73
C GLY A 316 -14.04 -7.80 -25.89
N TYR A 317 -13.36 -7.24 -24.87
CA TYR A 317 -13.86 -6.06 -24.16
C TYR A 317 -13.79 -4.82 -25.04
N THR A 318 -14.78 -3.95 -24.89
CA THR A 318 -14.79 -2.64 -25.55
C THR A 318 -14.11 -1.62 -24.65
N LEU A 319 -13.06 -1.01 -25.17
CA LEU A 319 -12.26 -0.05 -24.41
C LEU A 319 -12.65 1.38 -24.78
N TYR A 320 -12.96 2.15 -23.77
CA TYR A 320 -13.12 3.60 -23.81
C TYR A 320 -11.96 4.25 -23.09
N ALA A 321 -11.40 5.32 -23.63
CA ALA A 321 -10.22 5.92 -23.02
C ALA A 321 -10.21 7.44 -23.13
N THR A 322 -9.75 8.13 -22.04
CA THR A 322 -9.56 9.58 -22.07
C THR A 322 -8.40 9.98 -22.97
N GLY A 323 -8.39 11.21 -23.50
CA GLY A 323 -7.58 11.67 -24.61
C GLY A 323 -6.12 11.18 -24.62
N GLY A 324 -5.35 11.42 -23.56
CA GLY A 324 -3.94 10.99 -23.50
C GLY A 324 -3.75 9.46 -23.42
N THR A 325 -4.67 8.74 -22.76
CA THR A 325 -4.70 7.28 -22.71
C THR A 325 -5.10 6.71 -24.06
N SER A 326 -6.15 7.26 -24.69
CA SER A 326 -6.62 6.83 -26.01
C SER A 326 -5.51 6.93 -27.05
N LYS A 327 -4.83 8.08 -27.11
CA LYS A 327 -3.69 8.28 -28.01
C LYS A 327 -2.62 7.21 -27.81
N TYR A 328 -2.20 6.97 -26.57
CA TYR A 328 -1.17 5.99 -26.24
C TYR A 328 -1.57 4.56 -26.64
N LEU A 329 -2.80 4.15 -26.34
CA LEU A 329 -3.33 2.84 -26.72
C LEU A 329 -3.36 2.65 -28.24
N THR A 330 -3.83 3.65 -28.98
CA THR A 330 -3.87 3.62 -30.45
C THR A 330 -2.49 3.52 -31.07
N GLU A 331 -1.51 4.30 -30.57
CA GLU A 331 -0.12 4.24 -31.01
C GLU A 331 0.55 2.86 -30.74
N ASN A 332 0.03 2.10 -29.75
CA ASN A 332 0.47 0.76 -29.43
C ASN A 332 -0.44 -0.36 -29.97
N GLY A 333 -1.31 -0.05 -30.93
CA GLY A 333 -2.13 -1.03 -31.65
C GLY A 333 -3.33 -1.55 -30.87
N VAL A 334 -3.74 -0.91 -29.77
CA VAL A 334 -4.93 -1.30 -29.00
C VAL A 334 -6.13 -0.49 -29.48
N GLN A 335 -7.16 -1.16 -30.01
CA GLN A 335 -8.38 -0.53 -30.44
C GLN A 335 -9.15 0.04 -29.26
N ASN A 336 -9.55 1.30 -29.33
CA ASN A 336 -10.32 1.96 -28.28
C ASN A 336 -11.14 3.12 -28.85
N THR A 337 -12.14 3.57 -28.09
CA THR A 337 -12.92 4.76 -28.40
C THR A 337 -12.52 5.88 -27.45
N ARG A 338 -12.09 7.02 -28.01
CA ARG A 338 -11.82 8.20 -27.20
C ARG A 338 -13.09 8.71 -26.53
N VAL A 339 -12.99 9.03 -25.24
CA VAL A 339 -13.98 9.76 -24.46
C VAL A 339 -13.40 11.07 -23.94
N TYR A 340 -14.27 12.03 -23.69
CA TYR A 340 -13.89 13.37 -23.32
C TYR A 340 -14.05 13.60 -21.80
N TRP A 341 -13.19 14.46 -21.27
CA TRP A 341 -13.24 14.86 -19.87
C TRP A 341 -14.47 15.73 -19.58
N PRO A 342 -14.94 15.78 -18.30
CA PRO A 342 -16.03 16.66 -17.91
C PRO A 342 -15.81 18.15 -18.20
N SER A 343 -14.56 18.59 -18.34
CA SER A 343 -14.21 19.96 -18.72
C SER A 343 -14.19 20.24 -20.23
N GLU A 344 -14.27 19.20 -21.07
CA GLU A 344 -14.31 19.32 -22.54
C GLU A 344 -15.77 19.42 -23.00
N GLU A 345 -16.45 20.53 -22.64
CA GLU A 345 -17.86 20.75 -22.92
C GLU A 345 -18.17 20.71 -24.43
N GLY A 346 -19.29 20.10 -24.78
CA GLY A 346 -19.76 19.97 -26.18
C GLY A 346 -19.04 18.91 -27.01
N GLN A 347 -18.08 18.19 -26.45
CA GLN A 347 -17.44 17.04 -27.08
C GLN A 347 -18.08 15.74 -26.61
N HIS A 348 -18.31 14.79 -27.55
CA HIS A 348 -18.95 13.50 -27.27
C HIS A 348 -18.16 12.31 -27.84
N PRO A 349 -18.26 11.11 -27.21
CA PRO A 349 -18.96 10.81 -25.96
C PRO A 349 -18.20 11.34 -24.72
N GLN A 350 -18.94 11.83 -23.73
CA GLN A 350 -18.34 12.26 -22.46
C GLN A 350 -18.32 11.14 -21.44
N ALA A 351 -17.20 11.04 -20.69
CA ALA A 351 -17.02 10.00 -19.70
C ALA A 351 -18.13 10.00 -18.63
N LEU A 352 -18.57 11.18 -18.14
CA LEU A 352 -19.63 11.28 -17.15
C LEU A 352 -21.00 10.84 -17.69
N GLU A 353 -21.34 11.22 -18.92
CA GLU A 353 -22.60 10.81 -19.56
C GLU A 353 -22.68 9.29 -19.66
N MET A 354 -21.62 8.64 -20.12
CA MET A 354 -21.55 7.19 -20.23
C MET A 354 -21.69 6.48 -18.88
N LEU A 355 -21.10 7.03 -17.81
CA LEU A 355 -21.25 6.50 -16.45
C LEU A 355 -22.71 6.62 -15.97
N HIS A 356 -23.33 7.80 -16.13
CA HIS A 356 -24.72 8.03 -15.73
C HIS A 356 -25.72 7.18 -16.53
N ASN A 357 -25.44 6.95 -17.81
CA ASN A 357 -26.22 6.07 -18.68
C ASN A 357 -25.98 4.58 -18.40
N LYS A 358 -25.06 4.24 -17.48
CA LYS A 358 -24.63 2.85 -17.16
C LYS A 358 -24.09 2.09 -18.37
N GLU A 359 -23.42 2.80 -19.26
CA GLU A 359 -22.76 2.22 -20.43
C GLU A 359 -21.37 1.65 -20.10
N ILE A 360 -20.82 1.96 -18.94
CA ILE A 360 -19.50 1.51 -18.46
C ILE A 360 -19.68 0.51 -17.32
N ASP A 361 -19.03 -0.64 -17.42
CA ASP A 361 -19.09 -1.71 -16.43
C ASP A 361 -17.96 -1.65 -15.38
N MET A 362 -16.83 -1.05 -15.75
CA MET A 362 -15.66 -0.89 -14.89
C MET A 362 -14.86 0.36 -15.25
N VAL A 363 -14.31 1.02 -14.26
CA VAL A 363 -13.44 2.19 -14.41
C VAL A 363 -12.05 1.92 -13.84
N VAL A 364 -11.04 2.16 -14.66
CA VAL A 364 -9.65 2.32 -14.19
C VAL A 364 -9.30 3.79 -14.36
N ASN A 365 -9.20 4.51 -13.24
CA ASN A 365 -8.86 5.93 -13.26
C ASN A 365 -7.66 6.20 -12.33
N ILE A 366 -6.50 6.41 -12.94
CA ILE A 366 -5.23 6.61 -12.25
C ILE A 366 -4.80 8.05 -12.45
N PRO A 367 -4.71 8.89 -11.41
CA PRO A 367 -4.27 10.27 -11.52
C PRO A 367 -2.85 10.37 -12.10
N LYS A 368 -2.62 11.37 -12.95
CA LYS A 368 -1.29 11.66 -13.49
C LYS A 368 -0.40 12.34 -12.45
N ASP A 369 -0.98 13.30 -11.78
CA ASP A 369 -0.36 14.13 -10.76
C ASP A 369 -1.46 14.65 -9.80
N LEU A 370 -1.08 15.45 -8.83
CA LEU A 370 -2.00 16.05 -7.88
C LEU A 370 -2.41 17.49 -8.25
N THR A 371 -2.28 17.87 -9.52
CA THR A 371 -2.72 19.20 -9.98
C THR A 371 -4.24 19.34 -9.84
N GLN A 372 -4.69 20.56 -9.57
CA GLN A 372 -6.11 20.86 -9.39
C GLN A 372 -6.96 20.50 -10.63
N HIS A 373 -6.39 20.62 -11.83
CA HIS A 373 -7.07 20.26 -13.07
C HIS A 373 -7.26 18.74 -13.19
N GLU A 374 -6.23 17.97 -12.94
CA GLU A 374 -6.26 16.49 -12.97
C GLU A 374 -7.18 15.96 -11.87
N LEU A 375 -7.07 16.48 -10.66
CA LEU A 375 -7.92 16.09 -9.53
C LEU A 375 -9.39 16.43 -9.79
N SER A 376 -9.71 17.60 -10.38
CA SER A 376 -11.11 18.01 -10.61
C SER A 376 -11.82 17.16 -11.66
N ASN A 377 -11.19 16.85 -12.79
CA ASN A 377 -11.76 16.01 -13.84
C ASN A 377 -11.76 14.52 -13.46
N GLY A 378 -10.63 14.01 -13.01
CA GLY A 378 -10.50 12.64 -12.53
C GLY A 378 -11.41 12.38 -11.32
N TYR A 379 -11.49 13.31 -10.37
CA TYR A 379 -12.39 13.23 -9.23
C TYR A 379 -13.86 13.05 -9.65
N LYS A 380 -14.36 13.83 -10.62
CA LYS A 380 -15.75 13.70 -11.08
C LYS A 380 -16.03 12.30 -11.62
N ILE A 381 -15.12 11.74 -12.40
CA ILE A 381 -15.22 10.37 -12.94
C ILE A 381 -15.18 9.34 -11.80
N ARG A 382 -14.22 9.45 -10.89
CA ARG A 382 -14.08 8.51 -9.76
C ARG A 382 -15.30 8.59 -8.84
N ARG A 383 -15.75 9.81 -8.54
CA ARG A 383 -16.92 10.00 -7.67
C ARG A 383 -18.19 9.43 -8.33
N ALA A 384 -18.43 9.70 -9.63
CA ALA A 384 -19.54 9.12 -10.35
C ALA A 384 -19.50 7.58 -10.35
N ALA A 385 -18.34 6.98 -10.55
CA ALA A 385 -18.19 5.53 -10.50
C ALA A 385 -18.61 4.97 -9.13
N VAL A 386 -18.13 5.57 -8.03
CA VAL A 386 -18.49 5.15 -6.67
C VAL A 386 -19.98 5.37 -6.39
N ASP A 387 -20.54 6.53 -6.73
CA ASP A 387 -21.94 6.87 -6.47
C ASP A 387 -22.91 5.98 -7.27
N LEU A 388 -22.51 5.55 -8.45
CA LEU A 388 -23.28 4.64 -9.31
C LEU A 388 -22.98 3.16 -9.05
N ASN A 389 -22.12 2.85 -8.07
CA ASN A 389 -21.68 1.50 -7.73
C ASN A 389 -21.05 0.76 -8.93
N ILE A 390 -20.26 1.47 -9.74
CA ILE A 390 -19.44 0.91 -10.81
C ILE A 390 -18.06 0.59 -10.23
N PRO A 391 -17.52 -0.64 -10.44
CA PRO A 391 -16.17 -0.99 -9.98
C PRO A 391 -15.13 0.03 -10.41
N LEU A 392 -14.36 0.53 -9.47
CA LEU A 392 -13.33 1.54 -9.68
C LEU A 392 -11.99 1.03 -9.15
N ILE A 393 -10.95 1.13 -9.97
CA ILE A 393 -9.57 0.89 -9.55
C ILE A 393 -8.74 2.14 -9.86
N THR A 394 -8.00 2.62 -8.85
CA THR A 394 -7.20 3.85 -8.94
C THR A 394 -5.69 3.59 -8.96
N ASN A 395 -5.27 2.33 -9.02
CA ASN A 395 -3.87 1.92 -9.06
C ASN A 395 -3.59 1.01 -10.27
N ALA A 396 -2.53 1.29 -11.02
CA ALA A 396 -2.20 0.57 -12.25
C ALA A 396 -1.83 -0.90 -12.00
N ARG A 397 -1.07 -1.18 -10.95
CA ARG A 397 -0.62 -2.54 -10.67
C ARG A 397 -1.76 -3.43 -10.17
N LEU A 398 -2.64 -2.88 -9.32
CA LEU A 398 -3.83 -3.60 -8.89
C LEU A 398 -4.77 -3.85 -10.07
N ALA A 399 -4.94 -2.87 -10.96
CA ALA A 399 -5.74 -3.02 -12.17
C ALA A 399 -5.16 -4.11 -13.09
N ASP A 400 -3.84 -4.09 -13.35
CA ASP A 400 -3.16 -5.12 -14.13
C ASP A 400 -3.37 -6.52 -13.51
N ALA A 401 -3.15 -6.66 -12.21
CA ALA A 401 -3.30 -7.93 -11.51
C ALA A 401 -4.74 -8.47 -11.58
N PHE A 402 -5.74 -7.61 -11.35
CA PHE A 402 -7.14 -8.01 -11.40
C PHE A 402 -7.61 -8.34 -12.84
N ILE A 403 -7.20 -7.52 -13.83
CA ILE A 403 -7.49 -7.77 -15.25
C ILE A 403 -6.89 -9.11 -15.69
N ASN A 404 -5.64 -9.36 -15.38
CA ASN A 404 -4.99 -10.63 -15.68
C ASN A 404 -5.74 -11.81 -15.04
N ALA A 405 -6.20 -11.67 -13.81
CA ALA A 405 -6.93 -12.73 -13.13
C ALA A 405 -8.26 -13.05 -13.85
N PHE A 406 -9.16 -12.07 -14.04
CA PHE A 406 -10.46 -12.36 -14.65
C PHE A 406 -10.42 -12.62 -16.17
N CYS A 407 -9.35 -12.22 -16.86
CA CYS A 407 -9.16 -12.55 -18.26
C CYS A 407 -8.59 -13.96 -18.48
N THR A 408 -7.93 -14.54 -17.50
CA THR A 408 -7.28 -15.86 -17.62
C THR A 408 -8.00 -16.98 -16.89
N LEU A 409 -8.86 -16.65 -15.93
CA LEU A 409 -9.64 -17.61 -15.14
C LEU A 409 -11.13 -17.51 -15.49
N ASP A 410 -11.83 -18.65 -15.50
CA ASP A 410 -13.28 -18.68 -15.47
C ASP A 410 -13.74 -18.74 -14.01
N VAL A 411 -14.68 -17.86 -13.62
CA VAL A 411 -15.22 -17.84 -12.25
C VAL A 411 -15.89 -19.18 -11.89
N ASN A 412 -16.47 -19.87 -12.87
CA ASN A 412 -17.11 -21.16 -12.65
C ASN A 412 -16.10 -22.29 -12.36
N ASP A 413 -14.83 -22.08 -12.73
CA ASP A 413 -13.76 -23.06 -12.52
C ASP A 413 -12.97 -22.78 -11.22
N ILE A 414 -13.32 -21.74 -10.47
CA ILE A 414 -12.68 -21.45 -9.19
C ILE A 414 -13.04 -22.57 -8.19
N PRO A 415 -12.04 -23.31 -7.67
CA PRO A 415 -12.32 -24.39 -6.73
C PRO A 415 -12.80 -23.82 -5.40
N ILE A 416 -13.93 -24.31 -4.91
CA ILE A 416 -14.39 -23.99 -3.55
C ILE A 416 -13.64 -24.90 -2.59
N LYS A 417 -12.72 -24.31 -1.81
CA LYS A 417 -11.93 -25.01 -0.81
C LYS A 417 -12.14 -24.38 0.57
N SER A 418 -12.22 -25.22 1.58
CA SER A 418 -12.14 -24.74 2.96
C SER A 418 -10.69 -24.35 3.32
N TRP A 419 -10.51 -23.52 4.34
CA TRP A 419 -9.18 -23.11 4.81
C TRP A 419 -8.28 -24.31 5.19
N ASP A 420 -8.84 -25.40 5.68
CA ASP A 420 -8.10 -26.60 6.09
C ASP A 420 -7.59 -27.45 4.91
N GLU A 421 -8.18 -27.29 3.73
CA GLU A 421 -7.75 -28.01 2.51
C GLU A 421 -6.48 -27.42 1.88
N PHE A 422 -6.15 -26.17 2.16
CA PHE A 422 -4.85 -25.60 1.81
C PHE A 422 -3.78 -26.14 2.79
N LYS A 423 -2.71 -26.72 2.29
CA LYS A 423 -1.69 -27.42 3.10
C LYS A 423 -0.37 -26.68 3.13
#